data_5ec012c95d02fe14b458bce9d6ce0522
#
_entry.id   5ec012c95d02fe14b458bce9d6ce0522
#
_cell.length_a   1.000
_cell.length_b   1.000
_cell.length_c   1.000
_cell.angle_alpha   90.00
_cell.angle_beta   90.00
_cell.angle_gamma   90.00
#
_symmetry.space_group_name_H-M   'P 1'
#
loop_
_entity.id
_entity.type
_entity.pdbx_description
1 polymer ?
#
loop_
_entity_poly.entity_id
_entity_poly.type
_entity_poly.pdbx_seq_one_letter_code
_entity_poly.pdbx_strand_id
1 'polypeptide(L)'
;MTRYISTRGEAPELGFCDVMLTGLARDGGLYVPAIWPQLSADTIAGFFGRPYWEVAVDVIRPFAGGEIADAELGRMANEAYATFRHPAVVPLRQMSPHQFVLELFHGPTLAFKDVAMQLISRLMDHVLAKRGQRTTIVVATSGDTGGAAVEAFAGLENVDLIVLFPHGRISEVQRRMMTTTGAANVHALAIEGTFDDCQALVKAMFNNHRFRDATSLSGVNSINWARIVAQVVYYFTSAVAAGAPARAVDFVVPTGNFGDIFAGYVAKRMGLPVRTLRIAANVNDILARTLKTGIYEVREVHATASPSMDIQISSNFERLLFEAGRHDAAGVRRLMESLKQSGRFVLPDATLAAIREEFDAGRADETETAAAIRAAWREAGELVDPHTAVALAVADRDTTDTTVPSIVLSTAHPAKFPDAVEAACGQRPQLPAWLDGLMTKSEHMKVMKNDQGEVERFVLSVSRAAKQGVAG
;
A
#
# COMPACT_ATOMS: atom_id res chain seq x y z
N MET A 1 -20.17 -0.47 17.03
CA MET A 1 -18.99 -1.18 16.50
C MET A 1 -19.09 -1.27 14.99
N THR A 2 -18.05 -0.86 14.27
CA THR A 2 -18.00 -0.99 12.82
C THR A 2 -17.85 -2.46 12.43
N ARG A 3 -18.70 -2.93 11.52
CA ARG A 3 -18.66 -4.29 11.00
C ARG A 3 -18.05 -4.29 9.61
N TYR A 4 -17.34 -5.36 9.29
CA TYR A 4 -16.65 -5.55 8.01
C TYR A 4 -17.21 -6.78 7.31
N ILE A 5 -17.48 -6.61 6.04
CA ILE A 5 -18.04 -7.66 5.15
C ILE A 5 -17.04 -8.01 4.07
N SER A 6 -17.07 -9.28 3.62
CA SER A 6 -16.26 -9.72 2.49
C SER A 6 -16.85 -9.27 1.17
N THR A 7 -16.02 -8.85 0.22
CA THR A 7 -16.42 -8.54 -1.16
C THR A 7 -17.03 -9.74 -1.89
N ARG A 8 -16.79 -10.97 -1.40
CA ARG A 8 -17.38 -12.21 -1.97
C ARG A 8 -18.56 -12.76 -1.18
N GLY A 9 -18.80 -12.21 0.01
CA GLY A 9 -20.03 -12.42 0.78
C GLY A 9 -20.20 -13.78 1.45
N GLU A 10 -19.18 -14.67 1.46
CA GLU A 10 -19.24 -16.00 2.06
C GLU A 10 -18.40 -16.13 3.33
N ALA A 11 -17.59 -15.13 3.65
CA ALA A 11 -16.87 -15.05 4.91
C ALA A 11 -17.70 -14.37 6.00
N PRO A 12 -17.46 -14.69 7.30
CA PRO A 12 -18.19 -14.07 8.39
C PRO A 12 -17.86 -12.58 8.49
N GLU A 13 -18.83 -11.81 8.99
CA GLU A 13 -18.62 -10.42 9.39
C GLU A 13 -17.68 -10.37 10.59
N LEU A 14 -16.68 -9.47 10.53
CA LEU A 14 -15.66 -9.31 11.55
C LEU A 14 -15.65 -7.87 12.11
N GLY A 15 -15.00 -7.69 13.25
CA GLY A 15 -14.59 -6.40 13.77
C GLY A 15 -13.24 -5.96 13.20
N PHE A 16 -12.83 -4.72 13.50
CA PHE A 16 -11.60 -4.12 12.98
C PHE A 16 -10.34 -4.93 13.31
N CYS A 17 -10.20 -5.33 14.58
CA CYS A 17 -9.02 -6.05 15.05
C CYS A 17 -8.88 -7.41 14.35
N ASP A 18 -9.99 -8.12 14.14
CA ASP A 18 -9.97 -9.42 13.47
C ASP A 18 -9.68 -9.27 11.97
N VAL A 19 -10.24 -8.26 11.32
CA VAL A 19 -9.94 -7.95 9.91
C VAL A 19 -8.46 -7.62 9.72
N MET A 20 -7.88 -6.82 10.60
CA MET A 20 -6.46 -6.47 10.59
C MET A 20 -5.58 -7.72 10.74
N LEU A 21 -5.89 -8.61 11.70
CA LEU A 21 -5.12 -9.83 11.96
C LEU A 21 -5.32 -10.89 10.88
N THR A 22 -6.51 -10.98 10.29
CA THR A 22 -6.83 -11.98 9.25
C THR A 22 -6.18 -11.62 7.91
N GLY A 23 -6.12 -10.34 7.54
CA GLY A 23 -5.56 -9.82 6.29
C GLY A 23 -6.38 -10.15 5.05
N LEU A 24 -6.77 -11.42 4.84
CA LEU A 24 -7.55 -11.92 3.71
C LEU A 24 -8.76 -12.71 4.22
N ALA A 25 -9.93 -12.49 3.65
CA ALA A 25 -11.14 -13.23 4.00
C ALA A 25 -11.03 -14.73 3.64
N ARG A 26 -11.73 -15.59 4.39
CA ARG A 26 -11.64 -17.06 4.20
C ARG A 26 -12.22 -17.53 2.86
N ASP A 27 -13.11 -16.74 2.25
CA ASP A 27 -13.67 -16.96 0.92
C ASP A 27 -12.76 -16.41 -0.21
N GLY A 28 -11.59 -15.91 0.14
CA GLY A 28 -10.63 -15.29 -0.77
C GLY A 28 -11.00 -13.86 -1.18
N GLY A 29 -12.08 -13.29 -0.63
CA GLY A 29 -12.48 -11.89 -0.80
C GLY A 29 -11.69 -10.93 0.08
N LEU A 30 -11.99 -9.65 -0.07
CA LEU A 30 -11.38 -8.57 0.68
C LEU A 30 -12.41 -7.94 1.62
N TYR A 31 -11.98 -7.52 2.81
CA TYR A 31 -12.88 -6.84 3.73
C TYR A 31 -13.02 -5.36 3.41
N VAL A 32 -14.28 -4.87 3.53
CA VAL A 32 -14.66 -3.45 3.51
C VAL A 32 -15.64 -3.19 4.67
N PRO A 33 -15.77 -1.96 5.19
CA PRO A 33 -16.77 -1.66 6.19
C PRO A 33 -18.18 -1.80 5.57
N ALA A 34 -19.12 -2.36 6.31
CA ALA A 34 -20.52 -2.48 5.88
C ALA A 34 -21.19 -1.10 5.67
N ILE A 35 -20.72 -0.10 6.41
CA ILE A 35 -21.19 1.30 6.32
C ILE A 35 -19.98 2.21 6.37
N TRP A 36 -19.88 3.13 5.42
CA TRP A 36 -18.81 4.12 5.38
C TRP A 36 -19.00 5.18 6.46
N PRO A 37 -18.01 5.40 7.34
CA PRO A 37 -18.06 6.50 8.29
C PRO A 37 -18.06 7.84 7.55
N GLN A 38 -18.66 8.86 8.17
CA GLN A 38 -18.75 10.22 7.64
C GLN A 38 -18.09 11.19 8.59
N LEU A 39 -17.37 12.16 8.06
CA LEU A 39 -16.84 13.31 8.78
C LEU A 39 -17.55 14.58 8.27
N SER A 40 -17.92 15.47 9.18
CA SER A 40 -18.51 16.76 8.80
C SER A 40 -17.46 17.69 8.19
N ALA A 41 -17.92 18.67 7.39
CA ALA A 41 -17.05 19.71 6.85
C ALA A 41 -16.29 20.46 7.95
N ASP A 42 -16.94 20.72 9.10
CA ASP A 42 -16.30 21.38 10.25
C ASP A 42 -15.22 20.52 10.87
N THR A 43 -15.43 19.20 10.98
CA THR A 43 -14.40 18.26 11.44
C THR A 43 -13.20 18.27 10.50
N ILE A 44 -13.44 18.21 9.19
CA ILE A 44 -12.38 18.24 8.16
C ILE A 44 -11.61 19.56 8.22
N ALA A 45 -12.31 20.70 8.31
CA ALA A 45 -11.68 22.03 8.46
C ALA A 45 -10.81 22.10 9.73
N GLY A 46 -11.27 21.47 10.81
CA GLY A 46 -10.55 21.41 12.08
C GLY A 46 -9.24 20.62 12.05
N PHE A 47 -8.92 19.92 10.96
CA PHE A 47 -7.63 19.23 10.79
C PHE A 47 -6.48 20.18 10.44
N PHE A 48 -6.79 21.40 9.99
CA PHE A 48 -5.76 22.38 9.63
C PHE A 48 -4.85 22.71 10.81
N GLY A 49 -3.55 22.60 10.60
CA GLY A 49 -2.53 22.92 11.61
C GLY A 49 -2.37 21.91 12.74
N ARG A 50 -3.15 20.83 12.74
CA ARG A 50 -3.00 19.77 13.77
C ARG A 50 -1.85 18.81 13.42
N PRO A 51 -1.18 18.24 14.44
CA PRO A 51 -0.21 17.17 14.24
C PRO A 51 -0.82 15.99 13.47
N TYR A 52 -0.05 15.39 12.57
CA TYR A 52 -0.51 14.28 11.73
C TYR A 52 -1.11 13.12 12.54
N TRP A 53 -0.49 12.75 13.66
CA TRP A 53 -0.96 11.65 14.51
C TRP A 53 -2.33 11.91 15.14
N GLU A 54 -2.66 13.16 15.46
CA GLU A 54 -4.00 13.51 15.97
C GLU A 54 -5.07 13.37 14.89
N VAL A 55 -4.78 13.85 13.67
CA VAL A 55 -5.66 13.67 12.53
C VAL A 55 -5.83 12.17 12.22
N ALA A 56 -4.76 11.39 12.33
CA ALA A 56 -4.82 9.95 12.17
C ALA A 56 -5.78 9.28 13.16
N VAL A 57 -5.78 9.71 14.43
CA VAL A 57 -6.74 9.20 15.42
C VAL A 57 -8.18 9.49 15.00
N ASP A 58 -8.49 10.71 14.60
CA ASP A 58 -9.85 11.10 14.25
C ASP A 58 -10.36 10.40 12.99
N VAL A 59 -9.48 10.18 11.99
CA VAL A 59 -9.81 9.46 10.75
C VAL A 59 -9.97 7.95 11.00
N ILE A 60 -9.14 7.35 11.87
CA ILE A 60 -9.10 5.89 12.08
C ILE A 60 -10.13 5.43 13.12
N ARG A 61 -10.41 6.26 14.14
CA ARG A 61 -11.35 5.94 15.23
C ARG A 61 -12.70 5.37 14.76
N PRO A 62 -13.38 5.94 13.77
CA PRO A 62 -14.66 5.40 13.29
C PRO A 62 -14.50 3.98 12.71
N PHE A 63 -13.37 3.66 12.08
CA PHE A 63 -13.08 2.33 11.57
C PHE A 63 -12.76 1.34 12.68
N ALA A 64 -12.02 1.76 13.70
CA ALA A 64 -11.70 0.92 14.84
C ALA A 64 -12.95 0.57 15.68
N GLY A 65 -14.03 1.35 15.57
CA GLY A 65 -15.34 1.03 16.13
C GLY A 65 -15.37 0.82 17.63
N GLY A 66 -14.40 1.38 18.38
CA GLY A 66 -14.27 1.25 19.82
C GLY A 66 -13.56 -0.04 20.29
N GLU A 67 -13.04 -0.88 19.38
CA GLU A 67 -12.26 -2.08 19.76
C GLU A 67 -10.87 -1.73 20.32
N ILE A 68 -10.35 -0.55 19.96
CA ILE A 68 -9.12 0.04 20.48
C ILE A 68 -9.52 1.34 21.20
N ALA A 69 -9.10 1.49 22.45
CA ALA A 69 -9.38 2.70 23.21
C ALA A 69 -8.66 3.92 22.59
N ASP A 70 -9.32 5.09 22.61
CA ASP A 70 -8.79 6.32 21.98
C ASP A 70 -7.39 6.69 22.49
N ALA A 71 -7.14 6.54 23.78
CA ALA A 71 -5.83 6.81 24.38
C ALA A 71 -4.74 5.88 23.84
N GLU A 72 -5.06 4.60 23.63
CA GLU A 72 -4.13 3.62 23.06
C GLU A 72 -3.89 3.88 21.57
N LEU A 73 -4.95 4.19 20.81
CA LEU A 73 -4.84 4.56 19.41
C LEU A 73 -3.96 5.82 19.26
N GLY A 74 -4.17 6.83 20.11
CA GLY A 74 -3.40 8.06 20.15
C GLY A 74 -1.93 7.81 20.45
N ARG A 75 -1.62 7.01 21.46
CA ARG A 75 -0.25 6.63 21.81
C ARG A 75 0.44 5.93 20.63
N MET A 76 -0.19 4.92 20.05
CA MET A 76 0.38 4.15 18.93
C MET A 76 0.56 5.00 17.67
N ALA A 77 -0.39 5.89 17.35
CA ALA A 77 -0.27 6.82 16.23
C ALA A 77 0.89 7.81 16.43
N ASN A 78 1.01 8.39 17.63
CA ASN A 78 2.13 9.29 17.93
C ASN A 78 3.48 8.58 17.83
N GLU A 79 3.63 7.40 18.41
CA GLU A 79 4.86 6.60 18.31
C GLU A 79 5.17 6.19 16.86
N ALA A 80 4.15 5.84 16.07
CA ALA A 80 4.34 5.46 14.67
C ALA A 80 4.87 6.63 13.83
N TYR A 81 4.24 7.79 13.95
CA TYR A 81 4.59 8.95 13.11
C TYR A 81 5.76 9.76 13.64
N ALA A 82 6.18 9.55 14.89
CA ALA A 82 7.45 10.07 15.42
C ALA A 82 8.69 9.44 14.75
N THR A 83 8.54 8.31 14.02
CA THR A 83 9.63 7.70 13.24
C THR A 83 9.95 8.46 11.95
N PHE A 84 9.04 9.34 11.50
CA PHE A 84 9.21 10.12 10.27
C PHE A 84 10.16 11.30 10.49
N ARG A 85 10.92 11.63 9.46
CA ARG A 85 11.99 12.65 9.49
C ARG A 85 11.52 14.04 9.06
N HIS A 86 10.22 14.24 8.90
CA HIS A 86 9.61 15.52 8.61
C HIS A 86 8.46 15.80 9.61
N PRO A 87 8.36 17.01 10.20
CA PRO A 87 7.36 17.32 11.22
C PRO A 87 5.91 17.20 10.71
N ALA A 88 5.68 17.44 9.41
CA ALA A 88 4.38 17.23 8.78
C ALA A 88 4.11 15.77 8.41
N VAL A 89 5.05 14.85 8.67
CA VAL A 89 5.02 13.42 8.26
C VAL A 89 5.01 13.25 6.73
N VAL A 90 4.04 13.87 6.06
CA VAL A 90 3.85 13.85 4.60
C VAL A 90 3.67 15.29 4.10
N PRO A 91 4.76 16.03 3.87
CA PRO A 91 4.66 17.43 3.42
C PRO A 91 4.11 17.54 2.00
N LEU A 92 3.38 18.62 1.76
CA LEU A 92 2.88 19.01 0.45
C LEU A 92 3.83 20.04 -0.16
N ARG A 93 4.42 19.71 -1.32
CA ARG A 93 5.33 20.60 -2.06
C ARG A 93 4.69 21.13 -3.33
N GLN A 94 4.71 22.43 -3.51
CA GLN A 94 4.17 23.07 -4.70
C GLN A 94 5.17 22.99 -5.86
N MET A 95 4.74 22.46 -7.00
CA MET A 95 5.54 22.31 -8.22
C MET A 95 5.21 23.40 -9.25
N SER A 96 3.94 23.83 -9.29
CA SER A 96 3.44 24.86 -10.18
C SER A 96 2.26 25.59 -9.50
N PRO A 97 1.65 26.63 -10.10
CA PRO A 97 0.56 27.37 -9.47
C PRO A 97 -0.63 26.51 -9.00
N HIS A 98 -0.88 25.36 -9.62
CA HIS A 98 -2.01 24.47 -9.31
C HIS A 98 -1.62 23.02 -9.03
N GLN A 99 -0.34 22.66 -9.22
CA GLN A 99 0.14 21.27 -9.02
C GLN A 99 1.02 21.17 -7.80
N PHE A 100 0.75 20.15 -6.99
CA PHE A 100 1.48 19.83 -5.78
C PHE A 100 1.95 18.37 -5.81
N VAL A 101 3.07 18.11 -5.16
CA VAL A 101 3.56 16.76 -4.87
C VAL A 101 3.41 16.49 -3.39
N LEU A 102 2.74 15.40 -3.04
CA LEU A 102 2.65 14.90 -1.67
C LEU A 102 3.78 13.93 -1.40
N GLU A 103 4.77 14.35 -0.63
CA GLU A 103 5.95 13.54 -0.34
C GLU A 103 5.63 12.52 0.77
N LEU A 104 5.45 11.25 0.39
CA LEU A 104 5.06 10.16 1.29
C LEU A 104 6.26 9.34 1.80
N PHE A 105 7.48 9.76 1.52
CA PHE A 105 8.71 8.98 1.67
C PHE A 105 9.62 9.42 2.82
N HIS A 106 9.16 10.25 3.75
CA HIS A 106 9.95 10.71 4.89
C HIS A 106 10.02 9.70 6.05
N GLY A 107 9.47 8.52 5.85
CA GLY A 107 9.56 7.42 6.80
C GLY A 107 10.91 6.70 6.78
N PRO A 108 11.11 5.72 7.67
CA PRO A 108 12.39 5.05 7.86
C PRO A 108 12.96 4.37 6.62
N THR A 109 12.08 3.85 5.71
CA THR A 109 12.50 3.10 4.53
C THR A 109 12.30 3.84 3.22
N LEU A 110 12.03 5.15 3.29
CA LEU A 110 11.95 6.01 2.11
C LEU A 110 10.83 5.62 1.12
N ALA A 111 9.72 5.08 1.62
CA ALA A 111 8.55 4.76 0.81
C ALA A 111 7.24 5.03 1.56
N PHE A 112 6.16 5.34 0.82
CA PHE A 112 4.83 5.59 1.38
C PHE A 112 4.29 4.43 2.25
N LYS A 113 4.84 3.25 2.03
CA LYS A 113 4.47 2.04 2.77
C LYS A 113 4.76 2.16 4.26
N ASP A 114 5.72 3.00 4.66
CA ASP A 114 6.03 3.30 6.06
C ASP A 114 4.83 3.90 6.79
N VAL A 115 4.03 4.75 6.11
CA VAL A 115 2.86 5.41 6.71
C VAL A 115 1.90 4.38 7.33
N ALA A 116 1.65 3.30 6.61
CA ALA A 116 0.79 2.23 7.09
C ALA A 116 1.53 1.23 7.99
N MET A 117 2.75 0.81 7.62
CA MET A 117 3.45 -0.26 8.33
C MET A 117 3.84 0.15 9.75
N GLN A 118 4.28 1.39 9.98
CA GLN A 118 4.64 1.87 11.30
C GLN A 118 3.45 1.88 12.28
N LEU A 119 2.25 2.16 11.78
CA LEU A 119 1.04 2.13 12.60
C LEU A 119 0.52 0.69 12.80
N ILE A 120 0.43 -0.09 11.72
CA ILE A 120 -0.13 -1.45 11.75
C ILE A 120 0.68 -2.36 12.66
N SER A 121 2.00 -2.26 12.65
CA SER A 121 2.86 -3.09 13.50
C SER A 121 2.52 -2.88 14.99
N ARG A 122 2.32 -1.64 15.41
CA ARG A 122 1.94 -1.29 16.79
C ARG A 122 0.53 -1.74 17.14
N LEU A 123 -0.42 -1.56 16.20
CA LEU A 123 -1.80 -2.01 16.39
C LEU A 123 -1.86 -3.54 16.51
N MET A 124 -1.16 -4.27 15.64
CA MET A 124 -1.13 -5.74 15.67
C MET A 124 -0.50 -6.25 16.97
N ASP A 125 0.66 -5.74 17.34
CA ASP A 125 1.36 -6.15 18.55
C ASP A 125 0.52 -5.87 19.82
N HIS A 126 -0.12 -4.69 19.90
CA HIS A 126 -1.04 -4.34 20.98
C HIS A 126 -2.22 -5.33 21.09
N VAL A 127 -2.87 -5.64 19.97
CA VAL A 127 -4.02 -6.56 19.95
C VAL A 127 -3.59 -7.98 20.31
N LEU A 128 -2.47 -8.44 19.79
CA LEU A 128 -1.92 -9.77 20.07
C LEU A 128 -1.50 -9.91 21.53
N ALA A 129 -0.82 -8.90 22.09
CA ALA A 129 -0.44 -8.88 23.50
C ALA A 129 -1.69 -8.93 24.41
N LYS A 130 -2.72 -8.13 24.11
CA LYS A 130 -3.99 -8.12 24.87
C LYS A 130 -4.71 -9.47 24.82
N ARG A 131 -4.56 -10.23 23.72
CA ARG A 131 -5.18 -11.55 23.54
C ARG A 131 -4.29 -12.69 24.02
N GLY A 132 -3.05 -12.45 24.41
CA GLY A 132 -2.06 -13.49 24.72
C GLY A 132 -1.72 -14.38 23.52
N GLN A 133 -1.80 -13.83 22.31
CA GLN A 133 -1.62 -14.52 21.03
C GLN A 133 -0.34 -14.09 20.33
N ARG A 134 0.15 -14.96 19.44
CA ARG A 134 1.25 -14.69 18.50
C ARG A 134 0.81 -14.97 17.07
N THR A 135 1.45 -14.30 16.12
CA THR A 135 1.21 -14.51 14.70
C THR A 135 2.52 -14.62 13.92
N THR A 136 2.48 -15.31 12.81
CA THR A 136 3.56 -15.29 11.81
C THR A 136 3.07 -14.56 10.58
N ILE A 137 3.77 -13.52 10.19
CA ILE A 137 3.50 -12.74 8.98
C ILE A 137 4.42 -13.24 7.87
N VAL A 138 3.84 -13.57 6.72
CA VAL A 138 4.61 -13.88 5.50
C VAL A 138 4.29 -12.87 4.42
N VAL A 139 5.34 -12.23 3.86
CA VAL A 139 5.23 -11.18 2.85
C VAL A 139 6.07 -11.53 1.63
N ALA A 140 5.45 -11.54 0.44
CA ALA A 140 6.18 -11.47 -0.82
C ALA A 140 6.38 -10.01 -1.23
N THR A 141 7.59 -9.66 -1.68
CA THR A 141 7.92 -8.28 -2.02
C THR A 141 8.83 -8.16 -3.24
N SER A 142 8.63 -7.09 -4.01
CA SER A 142 9.57 -6.60 -5.03
C SER A 142 10.59 -5.58 -4.46
N GLY A 143 10.60 -5.38 -3.12
CA GLY A 143 11.56 -4.51 -2.41
C GLY A 143 10.90 -3.65 -1.32
N ASP A 144 10.12 -2.63 -1.68
CA ASP A 144 9.64 -1.61 -0.75
C ASP A 144 8.74 -2.13 0.37
N THR A 145 7.81 -3.03 0.06
CA THR A 145 6.90 -3.58 1.08
C THR A 145 7.67 -4.41 2.11
N GLY A 146 8.68 -5.15 1.66
CA GLY A 146 9.53 -5.93 2.55
C GLY A 146 10.37 -5.04 3.47
N GLY A 147 11.01 -4.00 2.92
CA GLY A 147 11.77 -3.05 3.72
C GLY A 147 10.92 -2.37 4.79
N ALA A 148 9.74 -1.86 4.42
CA ALA A 148 8.82 -1.23 5.36
C ALA A 148 8.29 -2.20 6.43
N ALA A 149 8.01 -3.46 6.06
CA ALA A 149 7.60 -4.48 7.01
C ALA A 149 8.74 -4.83 7.99
N VAL A 150 9.94 -5.06 7.49
CA VAL A 150 11.12 -5.36 8.33
C VAL A 150 11.35 -4.27 9.35
N GLU A 151 11.39 -3.01 8.91
CA GLU A 151 11.63 -1.88 9.81
C GLU A 151 10.53 -1.75 10.88
N ALA A 152 9.28 -1.94 10.50
CA ALA A 152 8.16 -1.74 11.39
C ALA A 152 7.94 -2.90 12.39
N PHE A 153 8.28 -4.13 12.01
CA PHE A 153 8.02 -5.33 12.82
C PHE A 153 9.26 -5.87 13.53
N ALA A 154 10.47 -5.34 13.24
CA ALA A 154 11.69 -5.76 13.89
C ALA A 154 11.62 -5.58 15.41
N GLY A 155 11.96 -6.65 16.16
CA GLY A 155 11.98 -6.63 17.63
C GLY A 155 10.64 -6.80 18.33
N LEU A 156 9.51 -6.94 17.61
CA LEU A 156 8.21 -7.16 18.23
C LEU A 156 8.11 -8.56 18.85
N GLU A 157 7.51 -8.65 20.05
CA GLU A 157 7.46 -9.90 20.81
C GLU A 157 6.40 -10.88 20.30
N ASN A 158 5.30 -10.38 19.74
CA ASN A 158 4.15 -11.19 19.38
C ASN A 158 4.08 -11.52 17.89
N VAL A 159 5.05 -11.08 17.10
CA VAL A 159 5.07 -11.25 15.64
C VAL A 159 6.40 -11.85 15.18
N ASP A 160 6.34 -12.90 14.36
CA ASP A 160 7.46 -13.34 13.52
C ASP A 160 7.22 -12.87 12.09
N LEU A 161 8.22 -12.28 11.47
CA LEU A 161 8.14 -11.77 10.10
C LEU A 161 9.04 -12.57 9.16
N ILE A 162 8.45 -13.11 8.11
CA ILE A 162 9.13 -13.82 7.03
C ILE A 162 8.95 -13.01 5.75
N VAL A 163 10.06 -12.57 5.15
CA VAL A 163 10.03 -11.78 3.92
C VAL A 163 10.61 -12.60 2.78
N LEU A 164 9.81 -12.87 1.74
CA LEU A 164 10.21 -13.55 0.53
C LEU A 164 10.46 -12.54 -0.58
N PHE A 165 11.63 -12.56 -1.19
CA PHE A 165 11.96 -11.69 -2.32
C PHE A 165 12.79 -12.46 -3.38
N PRO A 166 12.72 -12.06 -4.67
CA PRO A 166 13.42 -12.75 -5.74
C PRO A 166 14.93 -12.50 -5.64
N HIS A 167 15.72 -13.59 -5.58
CA HIS A 167 17.17 -13.53 -5.46
C HIS A 167 17.81 -12.78 -6.65
N GLY A 168 18.60 -11.75 -6.34
CA GLY A 168 19.33 -10.94 -7.34
C GLY A 168 18.46 -10.05 -8.26
N ARG A 169 17.16 -9.86 -7.94
CA ARG A 169 16.22 -9.12 -8.80
C ARG A 169 15.59 -7.88 -8.16
N ILE A 170 16.20 -7.37 -7.09
CA ILE A 170 15.79 -6.13 -6.41
C ILE A 170 17.00 -5.21 -6.27
N SER A 171 16.78 -3.91 -6.09
CA SER A 171 17.89 -2.96 -5.93
C SER A 171 18.70 -3.26 -4.67
N GLU A 172 19.97 -2.88 -4.67
CA GLU A 172 20.85 -3.10 -3.50
C GLU A 172 20.32 -2.39 -2.26
N VAL A 173 19.85 -1.16 -2.41
CA VAL A 173 19.27 -0.38 -1.30
C VAL A 173 18.06 -1.12 -0.70
N GLN A 174 17.14 -1.58 -1.53
CA GLN A 174 15.95 -2.33 -1.06
C GLN A 174 16.34 -3.64 -0.38
N ARG A 175 17.29 -4.39 -0.94
CA ARG A 175 17.78 -5.64 -0.34
C ARG A 175 18.38 -5.37 1.04
N ARG A 176 19.26 -4.38 1.17
CA ARG A 176 19.90 -4.05 2.42
C ARG A 176 18.91 -3.57 3.50
N MET A 177 17.88 -2.84 3.12
CA MET A 177 16.81 -2.46 4.05
C MET A 177 16.09 -3.68 4.65
N MET A 178 16.04 -4.82 3.95
CA MET A 178 15.42 -6.06 4.44
C MET A 178 16.37 -6.99 5.18
N THR A 179 17.67 -6.92 4.90
CA THR A 179 18.62 -7.95 5.30
C THR A 179 19.59 -7.51 6.40
N THR A 180 19.61 -6.22 6.78
CA THR A 180 20.59 -5.67 7.74
C THR A 180 20.06 -5.44 9.15
N THR A 181 18.81 -5.78 9.45
CA THR A 181 18.20 -5.50 10.77
C THR A 181 18.81 -6.36 11.90
N GLY A 182 19.16 -7.61 11.64
CA GLY A 182 19.64 -8.54 12.67
C GLY A 182 18.61 -8.91 13.77
N ALA A 183 17.36 -8.46 13.67
CA ALA A 183 16.33 -8.74 14.66
C ALA A 183 15.94 -10.22 14.64
N ALA A 184 15.85 -10.86 15.82
CA ALA A 184 15.65 -12.31 15.97
C ALA A 184 14.28 -12.80 15.44
N ASN A 185 13.29 -11.91 15.34
CA ASN A 185 11.95 -12.23 14.85
C ASN A 185 11.77 -11.97 13.35
N VAL A 186 12.84 -11.55 12.63
CA VAL A 186 12.79 -11.23 11.19
C VAL A 186 13.65 -12.21 10.40
N HIS A 187 13.07 -12.80 9.37
CA HIS A 187 13.75 -13.77 8.51
C HIS A 187 13.59 -13.37 7.03
N ALA A 188 14.70 -13.00 6.41
CA ALA A 188 14.76 -12.61 5.00
C ALA A 188 15.13 -13.84 4.14
N LEU A 189 14.24 -14.25 3.23
CA LEU A 189 14.39 -15.38 2.34
C LEU A 189 14.51 -14.92 0.89
N ALA A 190 15.69 -15.09 0.31
CA ALA A 190 15.94 -14.82 -1.10
C ALA A 190 15.57 -16.07 -1.91
N ILE A 191 14.48 -16.03 -2.66
CA ILE A 191 13.95 -17.17 -3.43
C ILE A 191 14.60 -17.20 -4.81
N GLU A 192 15.10 -18.36 -5.22
CA GLU A 192 15.58 -18.62 -6.58
C GLU A 192 14.40 -18.65 -7.56
N GLY A 193 13.96 -17.49 -8.02
CA GLY A 193 12.78 -17.31 -8.84
C GLY A 193 12.49 -15.84 -9.13
N THR A 194 11.23 -15.59 -9.50
CA THR A 194 10.68 -14.27 -9.80
C THR A 194 9.87 -13.74 -8.62
N PHE A 195 9.39 -12.50 -8.72
CA PHE A 195 8.45 -11.96 -7.74
C PHE A 195 7.11 -12.71 -7.75
N ASP A 196 6.65 -13.15 -8.92
CA ASP A 196 5.44 -13.94 -9.06
C ASP A 196 5.58 -15.32 -8.39
N ASP A 197 6.77 -15.92 -8.42
CA ASP A 197 7.07 -17.15 -7.67
C ASP A 197 6.96 -16.93 -6.16
N CYS A 198 7.51 -15.82 -5.66
CA CYS A 198 7.36 -15.45 -4.24
C CYS A 198 5.88 -15.25 -3.85
N GLN A 199 5.09 -14.60 -4.70
CA GLN A 199 3.65 -14.44 -4.48
C GLN A 199 2.90 -15.78 -4.53
N ALA A 200 3.27 -16.67 -5.45
CA ALA A 200 2.67 -17.99 -5.54
C ALA A 200 2.93 -18.82 -4.28
N LEU A 201 4.15 -18.80 -3.74
CA LEU A 201 4.49 -19.43 -2.46
C LEU A 201 3.63 -18.89 -1.32
N VAL A 202 3.50 -17.56 -1.19
CA VAL A 202 2.65 -16.95 -0.15
C VAL A 202 1.20 -17.38 -0.30
N LYS A 203 0.63 -17.33 -1.52
CA LYS A 203 -0.75 -17.79 -1.79
C LYS A 203 -0.93 -19.27 -1.42
N ALA A 204 0.03 -20.12 -1.77
CA ALA A 204 0.00 -21.54 -1.44
C ALA A 204 -0.01 -21.79 0.08
N MET A 205 0.83 -21.06 0.83
CA MET A 205 0.84 -21.13 2.30
C MET A 205 -0.49 -20.68 2.93
N PHE A 206 -1.12 -19.61 2.41
CA PHE A 206 -2.45 -19.18 2.87
C PHE A 206 -3.56 -20.20 2.56
N ASN A 207 -3.44 -20.93 1.46
CA ASN A 207 -4.38 -21.98 1.06
C ASN A 207 -4.15 -23.31 1.79
N ASN A 208 -2.96 -23.52 2.38
CA ASN A 208 -2.68 -24.66 3.25
C ASN A 208 -3.26 -24.38 4.66
N HIS A 209 -4.53 -24.72 4.86
CA HIS A 209 -5.24 -24.41 6.11
C HIS A 209 -4.53 -24.96 7.35
N ARG A 210 -3.94 -26.18 7.28
CA ARG A 210 -3.20 -26.77 8.41
C ARG A 210 -1.98 -25.93 8.78
N PHE A 211 -1.23 -25.46 7.78
CA PHE A 211 -0.07 -24.59 7.98
C PHE A 211 -0.50 -23.21 8.49
N ARG A 212 -1.53 -22.64 7.86
CA ARG A 212 -2.10 -21.32 8.23
C ARG A 212 -2.53 -21.30 9.70
N ASP A 213 -3.28 -22.31 10.13
CA ASP A 213 -3.77 -22.39 11.51
C ASP A 213 -2.63 -22.65 12.50
N ALA A 214 -1.69 -23.55 12.19
CA ALA A 214 -0.54 -23.85 13.05
C ALA A 214 0.37 -22.65 13.29
N THR A 215 0.53 -21.76 12.31
CA THR A 215 1.40 -20.58 12.40
C THR A 215 0.64 -19.31 12.78
N SER A 216 -0.70 -19.40 12.94
CA SER A 216 -1.57 -18.21 13.05
C SER A 216 -1.24 -17.21 11.94
N LEU A 217 -1.19 -17.71 10.69
CA LEU A 217 -0.65 -16.99 9.54
C LEU A 217 -1.44 -15.70 9.26
N SER A 218 -0.74 -14.60 9.17
CA SER A 218 -1.27 -13.28 8.80
C SER A 218 -0.47 -12.67 7.65
N GLY A 219 -1.02 -11.61 7.05
CA GLY A 219 -0.38 -10.87 5.97
C GLY A 219 -0.58 -9.37 6.11
N VAL A 220 0.47 -8.62 5.78
CA VAL A 220 0.47 -7.17 5.77
C VAL A 220 0.65 -6.61 4.36
N ASN A 221 0.27 -7.38 3.34
CA ASN A 221 0.28 -6.94 1.94
C ASN A 221 -0.76 -5.83 1.71
N SER A 222 -0.76 -5.24 0.51
CA SER A 222 -1.65 -4.13 0.14
C SER A 222 -3.15 -4.41 0.32
N ILE A 223 -3.54 -5.68 0.39
CA ILE A 223 -4.93 -6.12 0.59
C ILE A 223 -5.40 -6.02 2.05
N ASN A 224 -4.50 -5.92 3.04
CA ASN A 224 -4.89 -5.76 4.44
C ASN A 224 -5.64 -4.44 4.63
N TRP A 225 -6.85 -4.51 5.20
CA TRP A 225 -7.71 -3.33 5.39
C TRP A 225 -7.07 -2.24 6.24
N ALA A 226 -6.33 -2.61 7.28
CA ALA A 226 -5.67 -1.63 8.13
C ALA A 226 -4.63 -0.78 7.37
N ARG A 227 -4.03 -1.34 6.29
CA ARG A 227 -3.17 -0.55 5.39
C ARG A 227 -3.94 0.51 4.65
N ILE A 228 -5.14 0.19 4.17
CA ILE A 228 -6.01 1.17 3.48
C ILE A 228 -6.37 2.29 4.46
N VAL A 229 -6.84 1.94 5.65
CA VAL A 229 -7.28 2.92 6.67
C VAL A 229 -6.15 3.88 7.05
N ALA A 230 -4.94 3.39 7.27
CA ALA A 230 -3.79 4.24 7.59
C ALA A 230 -3.43 5.20 6.43
N GLN A 231 -3.67 4.80 5.19
CA GLN A 231 -3.43 5.62 4.01
C GLN A 231 -4.50 6.69 3.80
N VAL A 232 -5.72 6.51 4.29
CA VAL A 232 -6.79 7.53 4.23
C VAL A 232 -6.35 8.85 4.85
N VAL A 233 -5.52 8.81 5.89
CA VAL A 233 -5.12 9.98 6.67
C VAL A 233 -4.44 11.05 5.83
N TYR A 234 -3.50 10.67 4.98
CA TYR A 234 -2.76 11.65 4.18
C TYR A 234 -3.59 12.30 3.07
N TYR A 235 -4.67 11.67 2.62
CA TYR A 235 -5.63 12.33 1.73
C TYR A 235 -6.32 13.50 2.44
N PHE A 236 -6.72 13.32 3.70
CA PHE A 236 -7.30 14.41 4.48
C PHE A 236 -6.28 15.52 4.75
N THR A 237 -5.10 15.18 5.27
CA THR A 237 -4.10 16.20 5.63
C THR A 237 -3.62 17.01 4.43
N SER A 238 -3.38 16.37 3.29
CA SER A 238 -2.95 17.07 2.07
C SER A 238 -4.05 17.92 1.43
N ALA A 239 -5.29 17.39 1.38
CA ALA A 239 -6.42 18.16 0.87
C ALA A 239 -6.70 19.39 1.73
N VAL A 240 -6.66 19.27 3.05
CA VAL A 240 -6.85 20.39 3.97
C VAL A 240 -5.74 21.43 3.81
N ALA A 241 -4.49 21.00 3.66
CA ALA A 241 -3.36 21.90 3.37
C ALA A 241 -3.55 22.63 2.02
N ALA A 242 -4.23 22.00 1.04
CA ALA A 242 -4.56 22.59 -0.26
C ALA A 242 -5.88 23.38 -0.27
N GLY A 243 -6.58 23.51 0.87
CA GLY A 243 -7.76 24.36 1.05
C GLY A 243 -9.11 23.66 1.19
N ALA A 244 -9.14 22.32 1.31
CA ALA A 244 -10.37 21.60 1.68
C ALA A 244 -10.78 21.94 3.14
N PRO A 245 -12.07 21.91 3.48
CA PRO A 245 -13.21 21.55 2.64
C PRO A 245 -13.77 22.70 1.80
N ALA A 246 -13.20 23.94 1.88
CA ALA A 246 -13.71 25.10 1.17
C ALA A 246 -13.61 24.99 -0.37
N ARG A 247 -12.69 24.16 -0.86
CA ARG A 247 -12.57 23.81 -2.28
C ARG A 247 -12.25 22.35 -2.46
N ALA A 248 -12.64 21.78 -3.60
CA ALA A 248 -12.29 20.45 -3.98
C ALA A 248 -10.82 20.33 -4.43
N VAL A 249 -10.28 19.12 -4.41
CA VAL A 249 -8.95 18.79 -4.91
C VAL A 249 -9.01 17.57 -5.84
N ASP A 250 -8.02 17.44 -6.72
CA ASP A 250 -7.77 16.23 -7.50
C ASP A 250 -6.57 15.48 -6.93
N PHE A 251 -6.60 14.15 -7.02
CA PHE A 251 -5.44 13.33 -6.72
C PHE A 251 -5.00 12.52 -7.94
N VAL A 252 -3.69 12.51 -8.19
CA VAL A 252 -3.06 11.67 -9.22
C VAL A 252 -2.15 10.68 -8.51
N VAL A 253 -2.45 9.39 -8.67
CA VAL A 253 -1.87 8.34 -7.83
C VAL A 253 -1.13 7.31 -8.68
N PRO A 254 0.20 7.13 -8.48
CA PRO A 254 0.94 6.02 -9.09
C PRO A 254 0.32 4.72 -8.63
N THR A 255 -0.26 3.94 -9.56
CA THR A 255 -1.16 2.86 -9.18
C THR A 255 -0.68 1.50 -9.71
N GLY A 256 -0.32 0.60 -8.78
CA GLY A 256 -0.18 -0.83 -9.03
C GLY A 256 -1.38 -1.58 -8.43
N ASN A 257 -1.27 -2.03 -7.17
CA ASN A 257 -2.28 -2.86 -6.48
C ASN A 257 -3.57 -2.11 -6.08
N PHE A 258 -3.79 -0.88 -6.51
CA PHE A 258 -4.98 -0.07 -6.26
C PHE A 258 -5.22 0.30 -4.77
N GLY A 259 -4.32 -0.07 -3.88
CA GLY A 259 -4.51 0.16 -2.43
C GLY A 259 -4.50 1.63 -2.06
N ASP A 260 -3.52 2.36 -2.56
CA ASP A 260 -3.33 3.77 -2.29
C ASP A 260 -4.51 4.61 -2.82
N ILE A 261 -4.82 4.51 -4.11
CA ILE A 261 -5.93 5.28 -4.70
C ILE A 261 -7.29 4.87 -4.12
N PHE A 262 -7.46 3.61 -3.69
CA PHE A 262 -8.66 3.19 -2.98
C PHE A 262 -8.79 3.88 -1.62
N ALA A 263 -7.68 4.17 -0.93
CA ALA A 263 -7.71 5.00 0.28
C ALA A 263 -8.20 6.44 -0.02
N GLY A 264 -7.86 6.98 -1.19
CA GLY A 264 -8.43 8.24 -1.68
C GLY A 264 -9.95 8.15 -1.91
N TYR A 265 -10.42 7.05 -2.49
CA TYR A 265 -11.86 6.77 -2.62
C TYR A 265 -12.54 6.68 -1.25
N VAL A 266 -11.94 6.01 -0.29
CA VAL A 266 -12.44 5.96 1.09
C VAL A 266 -12.53 7.36 1.71
N ALA A 267 -11.50 8.20 1.55
CA ALA A 267 -11.52 9.59 2.02
C ALA A 267 -12.69 10.39 1.40
N LYS A 268 -12.92 10.21 0.08
CA LYS A 268 -14.08 10.82 -0.62
C LYS A 268 -15.40 10.30 -0.05
N ARG A 269 -15.53 9.01 0.19
CA ARG A 269 -16.71 8.39 0.83
C ARG A 269 -16.92 8.88 2.26
N MET A 270 -15.87 9.30 2.96
CA MET A 270 -15.95 9.89 4.30
C MET A 270 -16.31 11.39 4.30
N GLY A 271 -16.46 12.01 3.14
CA GLY A 271 -16.88 13.42 3.01
C GLY A 271 -15.77 14.39 2.59
N LEU A 272 -14.56 13.90 2.29
CA LEU A 272 -13.51 14.76 1.71
C LEU A 272 -13.93 15.22 0.30
N PRO A 273 -13.90 16.53 -0.03
CA PRO A 273 -14.29 17.02 -1.35
C PRO A 273 -13.20 16.73 -2.39
N VAL A 274 -13.16 15.50 -2.85
CA VAL A 274 -12.31 15.05 -3.95
C VAL A 274 -13.12 15.10 -5.24
N ARG A 275 -12.65 15.89 -6.23
CA ARG A 275 -13.28 15.97 -7.54
C ARG A 275 -13.00 14.70 -8.33
N THR A 276 -11.73 14.40 -8.57
CA THR A 276 -11.28 13.26 -9.38
C THR A 276 -10.14 12.51 -8.70
N LEU A 277 -10.22 11.18 -8.78
CA LEU A 277 -9.12 10.26 -8.45
C LEU A 277 -8.55 9.74 -9.76
N ARG A 278 -7.32 10.16 -10.11
CA ARG A 278 -6.69 9.77 -11.37
C ARG A 278 -5.68 8.66 -11.16
N ILE A 279 -5.94 7.51 -11.79
CA ILE A 279 -5.04 6.36 -11.86
C ILE A 279 -3.90 6.70 -12.81
N ALA A 280 -2.66 6.68 -12.33
CA ALA A 280 -1.48 6.76 -13.15
C ALA A 280 -0.80 5.39 -13.24
N ALA A 281 -0.71 4.84 -14.46
CA ALA A 281 -0.09 3.54 -14.73
C ALA A 281 1.16 3.72 -15.59
N ASN A 282 2.13 2.80 -15.46
CA ASN A 282 3.19 2.65 -16.45
C ASN A 282 2.68 1.84 -17.66
N VAL A 283 3.56 1.25 -18.46
CA VAL A 283 3.17 0.43 -19.63
C VAL A 283 2.34 -0.81 -19.24
N ASN A 284 2.37 -1.22 -17.96
CA ASN A 284 1.51 -2.27 -17.41
C ASN A 284 0.14 -1.66 -17.04
N ASP A 285 -0.62 -1.25 -18.02
CA ASP A 285 -1.73 -0.31 -17.98
C ASP A 285 -3.12 -0.96 -17.83
N ILE A 286 -3.21 -2.14 -17.19
CA ILE A 286 -4.48 -2.90 -17.09
C ILE A 286 -5.66 -2.06 -16.59
N LEU A 287 -5.45 -1.21 -15.58
CA LEU A 287 -6.51 -0.36 -15.03
C LEU A 287 -6.94 0.73 -16.03
N ALA A 288 -5.98 1.41 -16.68
CA ALA A 288 -6.29 2.43 -17.67
C ALA A 288 -7.04 1.84 -18.87
N ARG A 289 -6.64 0.65 -19.35
CA ARG A 289 -7.37 -0.07 -20.41
C ARG A 289 -8.77 -0.47 -19.95
N THR A 290 -8.90 -0.92 -18.71
CA THR A 290 -10.21 -1.32 -18.15
C THR A 290 -11.17 -0.14 -18.08
N LEU A 291 -10.74 1.01 -17.59
CA LEU A 291 -11.57 2.20 -17.59
C LEU A 291 -11.94 2.67 -19.01
N LYS A 292 -11.03 2.53 -19.96
CA LYS A 292 -11.28 2.90 -21.36
C LYS A 292 -12.26 1.94 -22.07
N THR A 293 -12.15 0.65 -21.85
CA THR A 293 -12.82 -0.38 -22.68
C THR A 293 -13.91 -1.16 -21.96
N GLY A 294 -13.95 -1.13 -20.62
CA GLY A 294 -14.79 -2.02 -19.81
C GLY A 294 -14.26 -3.46 -19.72
N ILE A 295 -13.08 -3.76 -20.30
CA ILE A 295 -12.50 -5.10 -20.32
C ILE A 295 -11.26 -5.12 -19.43
N TYR A 296 -11.29 -5.93 -18.37
CA TYR A 296 -10.15 -6.26 -17.54
C TYR A 296 -9.48 -7.52 -18.11
N GLU A 297 -8.30 -7.38 -18.67
CA GLU A 297 -7.59 -8.45 -19.37
C GLU A 297 -6.12 -8.46 -18.99
N VAL A 298 -5.67 -9.57 -18.42
CA VAL A 298 -4.27 -9.82 -18.07
C VAL A 298 -3.45 -9.97 -19.34
N ARG A 299 -2.31 -9.27 -19.39
CA ARG A 299 -1.31 -9.35 -20.47
C ARG A 299 0.05 -9.69 -19.88
N GLU A 300 1.05 -9.78 -20.73
CA GLU A 300 2.43 -9.91 -20.31
C GLU A 300 2.86 -8.71 -19.44
N VAL A 301 3.64 -8.97 -18.40
CA VAL A 301 4.23 -7.95 -17.54
C VAL A 301 5.55 -7.50 -18.16
N HIS A 302 5.69 -6.20 -18.33
CA HIS A 302 6.92 -5.56 -18.80
C HIS A 302 7.68 -4.96 -17.62
N ALA A 303 8.95 -5.32 -17.47
CA ALA A 303 9.83 -4.70 -16.47
C ALA A 303 10.11 -3.23 -16.81
N THR A 304 9.96 -2.33 -15.85
CA THR A 304 10.13 -0.87 -16.01
C THR A 304 11.01 -0.28 -14.93
N ALA A 305 11.29 1.02 -15.03
CA ALA A 305 11.95 1.79 -13.97
C ALA A 305 11.07 2.00 -12.72
N SER A 306 9.76 1.72 -12.82
CA SER A 306 8.78 1.83 -11.70
C SER A 306 8.24 0.45 -11.26
N PRO A 307 9.08 -0.44 -10.71
CA PRO A 307 8.78 -1.87 -10.55
C PRO A 307 7.59 -2.18 -9.61
N SER A 308 7.21 -1.28 -8.71
CA SER A 308 6.02 -1.48 -7.87
C SER A 308 4.69 -1.40 -8.65
N MET A 309 4.74 -0.92 -9.89
CA MET A 309 3.61 -0.83 -10.82
C MET A 309 3.65 -1.90 -11.91
N ASP A 310 4.68 -2.77 -11.95
CA ASP A 310 4.84 -3.84 -12.93
C ASP A 310 3.95 -5.03 -12.58
N ILE A 311 2.65 -4.84 -12.71
CA ILE A 311 1.61 -5.83 -12.41
C ILE A 311 0.51 -5.84 -13.47
N GLN A 312 -0.15 -6.99 -13.62
CA GLN A 312 -1.34 -7.16 -14.45
C GLN A 312 -2.56 -7.66 -13.65
N ILE A 313 -2.42 -7.82 -12.31
CA ILE A 313 -3.54 -8.11 -11.41
C ILE A 313 -3.51 -7.10 -10.27
N SER A 314 -4.45 -6.17 -10.29
CA SER A 314 -4.57 -5.10 -9.31
C SER A 314 -5.52 -5.53 -8.18
N SER A 315 -4.96 -6.05 -7.09
CA SER A 315 -5.70 -6.80 -6.07
C SER A 315 -6.84 -6.02 -5.41
N ASN A 316 -6.64 -4.73 -5.10
CA ASN A 316 -7.67 -3.94 -4.42
C ASN A 316 -8.75 -3.40 -5.37
N PHE A 317 -8.60 -3.58 -6.68
CA PHE A 317 -9.65 -3.23 -7.63
C PHE A 317 -10.94 -4.04 -7.37
N GLU A 318 -10.83 -5.24 -6.78
CA GLU A 318 -11.97 -6.03 -6.33
C GLU A 318 -12.87 -5.27 -5.34
N ARG A 319 -12.29 -4.42 -4.45
CA ARG A 319 -13.06 -3.57 -3.54
C ARG A 319 -13.88 -2.53 -4.30
N LEU A 320 -13.30 -1.91 -5.32
CA LEU A 320 -14.03 -0.95 -6.15
C LEU A 320 -15.12 -1.64 -6.98
N LEU A 321 -14.86 -2.84 -7.50
CA LEU A 321 -15.89 -3.63 -8.19
C LEU A 321 -17.09 -3.93 -7.29
N PHE A 322 -16.84 -4.25 -6.02
CA PHE A 322 -17.88 -4.50 -5.03
C PHE A 322 -18.70 -3.22 -4.75
N GLU A 323 -18.04 -2.10 -4.54
CA GLU A 323 -18.68 -0.80 -4.28
C GLU A 323 -19.50 -0.32 -5.51
N ALA A 324 -18.87 -0.27 -6.68
CA ALA A 324 -19.51 0.18 -7.92
C ALA A 324 -20.63 -0.78 -8.37
N GLY A 325 -20.54 -2.06 -8.01
CA GLY A 325 -21.57 -3.09 -8.19
C GLY A 325 -22.67 -3.06 -7.12
N ARG A 326 -22.72 -2.03 -6.24
CA ARG A 326 -23.71 -1.87 -5.18
C ARG A 326 -23.76 -3.09 -4.23
N HIS A 327 -22.61 -3.57 -3.83
CA HIS A 327 -22.40 -4.71 -2.94
C HIS A 327 -22.90 -6.06 -3.51
N ASP A 328 -22.95 -6.22 -4.86
CA ASP A 328 -23.23 -7.51 -5.50
C ASP A 328 -22.05 -8.49 -5.36
N ALA A 329 -21.99 -9.14 -4.19
CA ALA A 329 -20.95 -10.14 -3.90
C ALA A 329 -20.98 -11.32 -4.90
N ALA A 330 -22.16 -11.73 -5.37
CA ALA A 330 -22.28 -12.79 -6.38
C ALA A 330 -21.71 -12.34 -7.73
N GLY A 331 -21.93 -11.09 -8.12
CA GLY A 331 -21.29 -10.47 -9.28
C GLY A 331 -19.79 -10.46 -9.18
N VAL A 332 -19.24 -10.03 -8.05
CA VAL A 332 -17.79 -10.04 -7.81
C VAL A 332 -17.21 -11.46 -7.94
N ARG A 333 -17.86 -12.47 -7.33
CA ARG A 333 -17.40 -13.88 -7.47
C ARG A 333 -17.36 -14.31 -8.95
N ARG A 334 -18.40 -14.00 -9.73
CA ARG A 334 -18.41 -14.32 -11.19
C ARG A 334 -17.26 -13.65 -11.95
N LEU A 335 -16.98 -12.37 -11.66
CA LEU A 335 -15.87 -11.65 -12.28
C LEU A 335 -14.51 -12.27 -11.90
N MET A 336 -14.30 -12.58 -10.62
CA MET A 336 -13.05 -13.18 -10.14
C MET A 336 -12.85 -14.60 -10.65
N GLU A 337 -13.93 -15.37 -10.80
CA GLU A 337 -13.87 -16.69 -11.41
C GLU A 337 -13.54 -16.63 -12.90
N SER A 338 -14.17 -15.71 -13.65
CA SER A 338 -13.81 -15.45 -15.04
C SER A 338 -12.33 -15.07 -15.20
N LEU A 339 -11.81 -14.19 -14.33
CA LEU A 339 -10.40 -13.82 -14.31
C LEU A 339 -9.51 -15.04 -14.09
N LYS A 340 -9.86 -15.92 -13.15
CA LYS A 340 -9.10 -17.14 -12.85
C LYS A 340 -9.10 -18.13 -14.02
N GLN A 341 -10.23 -18.26 -14.73
CA GLN A 341 -10.40 -19.24 -15.81
C GLN A 341 -9.82 -18.79 -17.15
N SER A 342 -9.97 -17.51 -17.48
CA SER A 342 -9.66 -16.98 -18.81
C SER A 342 -8.69 -15.80 -18.83
N GLY A 343 -8.21 -15.33 -17.67
CA GLY A 343 -7.37 -14.15 -17.57
C GLY A 343 -8.11 -12.84 -17.85
N ARG A 344 -9.46 -12.86 -18.00
CA ARG A 344 -10.23 -11.67 -18.35
C ARG A 344 -11.64 -11.67 -17.77
N PHE A 345 -12.22 -10.48 -17.67
CA PHE A 345 -13.67 -10.28 -17.50
C PHE A 345 -14.13 -8.98 -18.17
N VAL A 346 -15.43 -8.86 -18.38
CA VAL A 346 -16.08 -7.64 -18.89
C VAL A 346 -16.93 -7.05 -17.78
N LEU A 347 -16.76 -5.75 -17.55
CA LEU A 347 -17.55 -5.02 -16.56
C LEU A 347 -18.99 -4.82 -17.08
N PRO A 348 -20.02 -4.97 -16.23
CA PRO A 348 -21.35 -4.47 -16.54
C PRO A 348 -21.31 -2.96 -16.81
N ASP A 349 -22.08 -2.49 -17.81
CA ASP A 349 -22.07 -1.07 -18.20
C ASP A 349 -22.37 -0.12 -17.04
N ALA A 350 -23.32 -0.48 -16.17
CA ALA A 350 -23.65 0.31 -14.98
C ALA A 350 -22.47 0.41 -13.98
N THR A 351 -21.75 -0.69 -13.80
CA THR A 351 -20.55 -0.71 -12.93
C THR A 351 -19.43 0.14 -13.53
N LEU A 352 -19.19 0.04 -14.83
CA LEU A 352 -18.20 0.87 -15.51
C LEU A 352 -18.56 2.35 -15.47
N ALA A 353 -19.82 2.70 -15.66
CA ALA A 353 -20.30 4.08 -15.55
C ALA A 353 -20.03 4.65 -14.14
N ALA A 354 -20.41 3.90 -13.08
CA ALA A 354 -20.17 4.30 -11.70
C ALA A 354 -18.67 4.47 -11.36
N ILE A 355 -17.81 3.61 -11.92
CA ILE A 355 -16.35 3.78 -11.76
C ILE A 355 -15.86 5.06 -12.43
N ARG A 356 -16.33 5.37 -13.65
CA ARG A 356 -15.93 6.56 -14.41
C ARG A 356 -16.44 7.88 -13.82
N GLU A 357 -17.46 7.86 -12.97
CA GLU A 357 -17.90 9.04 -12.21
C GLU A 357 -16.88 9.48 -11.15
N GLU A 358 -16.11 8.52 -10.63
CA GLU A 358 -15.17 8.73 -9.51
C GLU A 358 -13.72 8.77 -9.96
N PHE A 359 -13.39 8.02 -11.02
CA PHE A 359 -12.02 7.77 -11.45
C PHE A 359 -11.80 8.14 -12.91
N ASP A 360 -10.62 8.73 -13.14
CA ASP A 360 -10.00 8.84 -14.46
C ASP A 360 -8.69 8.02 -14.48
N ALA A 361 -8.13 7.76 -15.67
CA ALA A 361 -6.92 6.96 -15.79
C ALA A 361 -6.05 7.42 -16.97
N GLY A 362 -4.75 7.42 -16.74
CA GLY A 362 -3.72 7.62 -17.76
C GLY A 362 -2.57 6.63 -17.62
N ARG A 363 -1.72 6.58 -18.65
CA ARG A 363 -0.48 5.80 -18.61
C ARG A 363 0.69 6.65 -19.08
N ALA A 364 1.91 6.35 -18.63
CA ALA A 364 3.14 6.90 -19.21
C ALA A 364 4.10 5.75 -19.55
N ASP A 365 4.80 5.87 -20.66
CA ASP A 365 5.88 4.96 -21.03
C ASP A 365 7.22 5.41 -20.41
N GLU A 366 8.29 4.62 -20.65
CA GLU A 366 9.62 4.91 -20.09
C GLU A 366 10.20 6.24 -20.61
N THR A 367 9.88 6.62 -21.86
CA THR A 367 10.35 7.89 -22.44
C THR A 367 9.66 9.07 -21.77
N GLU A 368 8.36 8.99 -21.59
CA GLU A 368 7.55 9.99 -20.88
C GLU A 368 7.94 10.08 -19.41
N THR A 369 8.19 8.95 -18.75
CA THR A 369 8.67 8.89 -17.38
C THR A 369 10.02 9.58 -17.21
N ALA A 370 11.00 9.29 -18.06
CA ALA A 370 12.30 9.96 -18.05
C ALA A 370 12.19 11.45 -18.38
N ALA A 371 11.28 11.85 -19.25
CA ALA A 371 11.00 13.26 -19.55
C ALA A 371 10.42 13.99 -18.32
N ALA A 372 9.49 13.37 -17.59
CA ALA A 372 8.91 13.92 -16.37
C ALA A 372 9.95 14.11 -15.24
N ILE A 373 10.87 13.13 -15.02
CA ILE A 373 11.99 13.29 -14.08
C ILE A 373 12.83 14.51 -14.47
N ARG A 374 13.16 14.64 -15.74
CA ARG A 374 13.96 15.75 -16.25
C ARG A 374 13.27 17.10 -16.12
N ALA A 375 11.96 17.16 -16.38
CA ALA A 375 11.14 18.37 -16.23
C ALA A 375 11.06 18.81 -14.75
N ALA A 376 10.75 17.89 -13.85
CA ALA A 376 10.70 18.16 -12.40
C ALA A 376 12.02 18.77 -11.88
N TRP A 377 13.16 18.21 -12.33
CA TRP A 377 14.47 18.75 -11.96
C TRP A 377 14.73 20.13 -12.54
N ARG A 378 14.42 20.37 -13.82
CA ARG A 378 14.72 21.61 -14.50
C ARG A 378 13.82 22.76 -14.09
N GLU A 379 12.54 22.48 -13.87
CA GLU A 379 11.51 23.52 -13.67
C GLU A 379 11.27 23.82 -12.19
N ALA A 380 11.32 22.77 -11.32
CA ALA A 380 11.07 22.91 -9.89
C ALA A 380 12.30 22.66 -9.01
N GLY A 381 13.42 22.20 -9.58
CA GLY A 381 14.60 21.81 -8.81
C GLY A 381 14.40 20.53 -7.99
N GLU A 382 13.41 19.69 -8.36
CA GLU A 382 13.04 18.50 -7.62
C GLU A 382 13.48 17.22 -8.31
N LEU A 383 14.15 16.35 -7.52
CA LEU A 383 14.39 14.99 -7.94
C LEU A 383 13.20 14.12 -7.51
N VAL A 384 12.60 13.42 -8.46
CA VAL A 384 11.49 12.51 -8.23
C VAL A 384 11.87 11.09 -8.64
N ASP A 385 11.26 10.10 -7.97
CA ASP A 385 11.42 8.70 -8.35
C ASP A 385 10.59 8.34 -9.59
N PRO A 386 10.86 7.22 -10.28
CA PRO A 386 10.14 6.85 -11.49
C PRO A 386 8.63 6.66 -11.31
N HIS A 387 8.16 6.19 -10.13
CA HIS A 387 6.72 6.04 -9.87
C HIS A 387 6.04 7.41 -9.82
N THR A 388 6.62 8.36 -9.09
CA THR A 388 6.15 9.76 -9.05
C THR A 388 6.17 10.38 -10.43
N ALA A 389 7.21 10.12 -11.21
CA ALA A 389 7.35 10.64 -12.58
C ALA A 389 6.24 10.15 -13.52
N VAL A 390 5.83 8.88 -13.42
CA VAL A 390 4.65 8.36 -14.13
C VAL A 390 3.41 9.18 -13.78
N ALA A 391 3.19 9.47 -12.50
CA ALA A 391 2.02 10.24 -12.08
C ALA A 391 2.08 11.71 -12.53
N LEU A 392 3.26 12.35 -12.50
CA LEU A 392 3.46 13.69 -13.07
C LEU A 392 3.17 13.72 -14.57
N ALA A 393 3.71 12.76 -15.34
CA ALA A 393 3.46 12.68 -16.78
C ALA A 393 1.97 12.50 -17.12
N VAL A 394 1.21 11.80 -16.27
CA VAL A 394 -0.25 11.66 -16.42
C VAL A 394 -0.98 12.94 -15.99
N ALA A 395 -0.53 13.59 -14.92
CA ALA A 395 -1.12 14.83 -14.43
C ALA A 395 -1.00 15.97 -15.45
N ASP A 396 0.15 16.10 -16.10
CA ASP A 396 0.45 17.19 -17.05
C ASP A 396 -0.39 17.17 -18.33
N ARG A 397 -1.09 16.07 -18.60
CA ARG A 397 -2.02 15.97 -19.74
C ARG A 397 -3.36 16.63 -19.51
N ASP A 398 -3.73 16.87 -18.25
CA ASP A 398 -4.98 17.54 -17.89
C ASP A 398 -4.71 18.99 -17.44
N THR A 399 -4.78 19.87 -18.39
CA THR A 399 -4.62 21.32 -18.16
C THR A 399 -5.95 22.07 -18.24
N THR A 400 -7.09 21.37 -18.25
CA THR A 400 -8.40 21.94 -18.58
C THR A 400 -8.97 22.83 -17.48
N ASP A 401 -8.65 22.54 -16.21
CA ASP A 401 -9.11 23.34 -15.08
C ASP A 401 -8.01 23.50 -14.01
N THR A 402 -7.26 24.58 -14.14
CA THR A 402 -6.18 24.95 -13.21
C THR A 402 -6.66 25.61 -11.91
N THR A 403 -7.98 25.79 -11.73
CA THR A 403 -8.54 26.37 -10.50
C THR A 403 -8.63 25.34 -9.36
N VAL A 404 -8.65 24.04 -9.69
CA VAL A 404 -8.65 22.94 -8.73
C VAL A 404 -7.23 22.46 -8.50
N PRO A 405 -6.73 22.41 -7.24
CA PRO A 405 -5.41 21.88 -6.94
C PRO A 405 -5.29 20.40 -7.32
N SER A 406 -4.26 20.09 -8.08
CA SER A 406 -3.88 18.71 -8.43
C SER A 406 -2.76 18.23 -7.51
N ILE A 407 -3.01 17.20 -6.72
CA ILE A 407 -2.07 16.62 -5.76
C ILE A 407 -1.56 15.30 -6.33
N VAL A 408 -0.29 15.26 -6.70
CA VAL A 408 0.40 14.07 -7.20
C VAL A 408 1.06 13.37 -6.02
N LEU A 409 0.79 12.07 -5.82
CA LEU A 409 1.41 11.31 -4.74
C LEU A 409 2.84 10.89 -5.12
N SER A 410 3.80 11.27 -4.28
CA SER A 410 5.21 10.88 -4.41
C SER A 410 5.50 9.72 -3.45
N THR A 411 5.54 8.52 -4.01
CA THR A 411 5.45 7.27 -3.26
C THR A 411 6.78 6.71 -2.80
N ALA A 412 7.91 7.21 -3.33
CA ALA A 412 9.24 6.79 -2.93
C ALA A 412 10.26 7.93 -3.07
N HIS A 413 11.28 7.90 -2.22
CA HIS A 413 12.44 8.81 -2.33
C HIS A 413 13.28 8.42 -3.56
N PRO A 414 13.75 9.38 -4.37
CA PRO A 414 14.51 9.11 -5.59
C PRO A 414 15.79 8.27 -5.36
N ALA A 415 16.42 8.37 -4.19
CA ALA A 415 17.61 7.60 -3.84
C ALA A 415 17.39 6.06 -3.77
N LYS A 416 16.15 5.59 -3.85
CA LYS A 416 15.85 4.15 -3.99
C LYS A 416 16.02 3.65 -5.42
N PHE A 417 16.03 4.57 -6.40
CA PHE A 417 16.13 4.31 -7.83
C PHE A 417 17.20 5.19 -8.50
N PRO A 418 18.44 5.23 -7.94
CA PRO A 418 19.43 6.23 -8.30
C PRO A 418 19.85 6.14 -9.77
N ASP A 419 19.95 4.92 -10.32
CA ASP A 419 20.39 4.71 -11.71
C ASP A 419 19.37 5.23 -12.73
N ALA A 420 18.07 5.02 -12.47
CA ALA A 420 17.01 5.51 -13.33
C ALA A 420 16.92 7.05 -13.30
N VAL A 421 17.05 7.66 -12.12
CA VAL A 421 17.02 9.12 -11.96
C VAL A 421 18.25 9.76 -12.62
N GLU A 422 19.45 9.22 -12.40
CA GLU A 422 20.68 9.71 -13.01
C GLU A 422 20.65 9.62 -14.53
N ALA A 423 20.19 8.48 -15.05
CA ALA A 423 20.03 8.29 -16.51
C ALA A 423 19.03 9.31 -17.13
N ALA A 424 17.98 9.69 -16.40
CA ALA A 424 16.98 10.63 -16.88
C ALA A 424 17.44 12.09 -16.86
N CYS A 425 18.09 12.56 -15.78
CA CYS A 425 18.38 13.99 -15.58
C CYS A 425 19.87 14.32 -15.30
N GLY A 426 20.76 13.33 -15.23
CA GLY A 426 22.18 13.50 -14.96
C GLY A 426 22.49 13.80 -13.48
N GLN A 427 21.53 13.69 -12.59
CA GLN A 427 21.70 13.89 -11.16
C GLN A 427 21.53 12.57 -10.41
N ARG A 428 22.56 12.16 -9.66
CA ARG A 428 22.48 10.95 -8.82
C ARG A 428 21.96 11.32 -7.43
N PRO A 429 20.75 10.91 -7.04
CA PRO A 429 20.21 11.19 -5.71
C PRO A 429 21.01 10.43 -4.64
N GLN A 430 21.28 11.11 -3.53
CA GLN A 430 22.01 10.55 -2.40
C GLN A 430 21.05 10.00 -1.34
N LEU A 431 21.46 8.93 -0.65
CA LEU A 431 20.74 8.45 0.52
C LEU A 431 20.77 9.53 1.61
N PRO A 432 19.66 9.74 2.33
CA PRO A 432 19.64 10.64 3.47
C PRO A 432 20.63 10.20 4.57
N ALA A 433 21.17 11.16 5.32
CA ALA A 433 22.24 10.93 6.32
C ALA A 433 21.88 9.90 7.41
N TRP A 434 20.59 9.74 7.75
CA TRP A 434 20.20 8.72 8.75
C TRP A 434 20.33 7.28 8.25
N LEU A 435 20.53 7.07 6.95
CA LEU A 435 20.84 5.78 6.34
C LEU A 435 22.34 5.60 6.06
N ASP A 436 23.19 6.52 6.55
CA ASP A 436 24.61 6.35 6.48
C ASP A 436 25.03 5.02 7.11
N GLY A 437 25.88 4.29 6.43
CA GLY A 437 26.30 2.95 6.84
C GLY A 437 25.36 1.80 6.43
N LEU A 438 24.19 2.04 5.85
CA LEU A 438 23.32 0.97 5.33
C LEU A 438 24.09 0.06 4.37
N MET A 439 24.91 0.64 3.50
CA MET A 439 25.66 -0.06 2.46
C MET A 439 26.84 -0.90 3.02
N THR A 440 27.20 -0.72 4.28
CA THR A 440 28.31 -1.42 4.94
C THR A 440 27.89 -2.39 6.05
N LYS A 441 26.61 -2.38 6.45
CA LYS A 441 26.08 -3.30 7.46
C LYS A 441 26.11 -4.74 6.97
N SER A 442 26.31 -5.70 7.88
CA SER A 442 26.22 -7.13 7.58
C SER A 442 24.81 -7.52 7.18
N GLU A 443 24.67 -8.30 6.12
CA GLU A 443 23.38 -8.81 5.64
C GLU A 443 23.09 -10.17 6.26
N HIS A 444 21.83 -10.38 6.67
CA HIS A 444 21.30 -11.63 7.22
C HIS A 444 20.14 -12.10 6.35
N MET A 445 20.42 -13.04 5.44
CA MET A 445 19.41 -13.64 4.56
C MET A 445 19.73 -15.10 4.29
N LYS A 446 18.72 -15.86 3.91
CA LYS A 446 18.86 -17.24 3.47
C LYS A 446 18.39 -17.37 2.02
N VAL A 447 19.24 -17.94 1.15
CA VAL A 447 18.85 -18.29 -0.21
C VAL A 447 18.12 -19.63 -0.17
N MET A 448 16.95 -19.71 -0.82
CA MET A 448 16.12 -20.93 -0.86
C MET A 448 15.59 -21.16 -2.28
N LYS A 449 15.38 -22.43 -2.60
CA LYS A 449 14.71 -22.84 -3.83
C LYS A 449 13.24 -22.41 -3.81
N ASN A 450 12.64 -22.27 -4.99
CA ASN A 450 11.20 -22.10 -5.15
C ASN A 450 10.47 -23.43 -4.88
N ASP A 451 10.50 -23.88 -3.62
CA ASP A 451 9.85 -25.10 -3.15
C ASP A 451 8.99 -24.81 -1.90
N GLN A 452 7.66 -24.95 -2.04
CA GLN A 452 6.70 -24.68 -0.97
C GLN A 452 6.99 -25.47 0.30
N GLY A 453 7.27 -26.76 0.19
CA GLY A 453 7.49 -27.63 1.35
C GLY A 453 8.76 -27.26 2.12
N GLU A 454 9.81 -26.83 1.41
CA GLU A 454 11.05 -26.36 2.03
C GLU A 454 10.83 -25.05 2.79
N VAL A 455 10.11 -24.08 2.17
CA VAL A 455 9.78 -22.80 2.78
C VAL A 455 8.86 -22.98 3.99
N GLU A 456 7.81 -23.82 3.89
CA GLU A 456 6.90 -24.10 5.01
C GLU A 456 7.64 -24.75 6.20
N ARG A 457 8.53 -25.72 5.96
CA ARG A 457 9.36 -26.32 7.03
C ARG A 457 10.24 -25.30 7.71
N PHE A 458 10.85 -24.39 6.94
CA PHE A 458 11.64 -23.31 7.52
C PHE A 458 10.78 -22.40 8.39
N VAL A 459 9.62 -21.93 7.88
CA VAL A 459 8.71 -21.06 8.63
C VAL A 459 8.26 -21.73 9.93
N LEU A 460 7.85 -23.00 9.90
CA LEU A 460 7.47 -23.74 11.10
C LEU A 460 8.62 -23.83 12.12
N SER A 461 9.86 -23.93 11.67
CA SER A 461 11.03 -24.03 12.56
C SER A 461 11.32 -22.74 13.33
N VAL A 462 10.99 -21.58 12.76
CA VAL A 462 11.26 -20.27 13.36
C VAL A 462 10.02 -19.65 14.02
N SER A 463 8.81 -20.02 13.60
CA SER A 463 7.55 -19.50 14.13
C SER A 463 7.37 -19.75 15.61
N ARG A 464 7.27 -18.68 16.40
CA ARG A 464 6.94 -18.74 17.84
C ARG A 464 5.46 -19.04 18.06
N ALA A 465 4.59 -18.65 17.12
CA ALA A 465 3.17 -19.01 17.14
C ALA A 465 2.96 -20.52 17.01
N ALA A 466 3.70 -21.20 16.10
CA ALA A 466 3.62 -22.65 15.93
C ALA A 466 4.08 -23.42 17.18
N LYS A 467 5.09 -22.91 17.89
CA LYS A 467 5.61 -23.52 19.12
C LYS A 467 4.66 -23.36 20.31
N GLN A 468 3.88 -22.28 20.35
CA GLN A 468 2.90 -22.02 21.40
C GLN A 468 1.70 -22.99 21.31
N GLY A 469 1.25 -23.34 20.09
CA GLY A 469 0.16 -24.29 19.86
C GLY A 469 0.49 -25.78 20.18
N VAL A 470 1.77 -26.13 20.35
CA VAL A 470 2.20 -27.49 20.71
C VAL A 470 2.31 -27.67 22.24
N ALA A 471 2.36 -26.57 22.99
CA ALA A 471 2.53 -26.59 24.45
C ALA A 471 1.22 -26.48 25.24
N GLY A 472 0.08 -26.29 24.58
CA GLY A 472 -1.28 -26.28 25.14
C GLY A 472 -2.09 -27.50 24.67
#